data_20fbe21df8b0236e5885b6c41099ff31
#
_entry.id   20fbe21df8b0236e5885b6c41099ff31
#
_cell.length_a   1.000
_cell.length_b   1.000
_cell.length_c   1.000
_cell.angle_alpha   90.00
_cell.angle_beta   90.00
_cell.angle_gamma   90.00
#
_symmetry.space_group_name_H-M   'P 1'
#
loop_
_entity.id
_entity.type
_entity.pdbx_description
1 polymer ?
#
loop_
_entity_poly.entity_id
_entity_poly.type
_entity_poly.pdbx_seq_one_letter_code
_entity_poly.pdbx_strand_id
1 'polypeptide(L)'
;MNDSGASPSDLILKACACLVDARGRLLVFRHPGDGNTQLPKGTIEPGESPEVAVRRELLEESGIDFTGALQPLGTLDRECEAGVEGNTHRHPQLWHLFLMRAEAPLPETFEHMATGSPEEEGLVFSFRWLNADDALDDFALPYRQTIERVRAALRPVA
;
A
#
# COMPACT_ATOMS: atom_id res chain seq x y z
N MET A 1 -19.43 -20.80 -23.74
CA MET A 1 -19.47 -19.52 -23.58
C MET A 1 -18.20 -19.01 -22.99
N ASN A 2 -17.86 -17.97 -23.37
CA ASN A 2 -16.67 -17.49 -22.96
C ASN A 2 -16.78 -16.07 -22.64
N ASP A 3 -16.23 -15.67 -21.62
CA ASP A 3 -16.28 -14.35 -21.28
C ASP A 3 -15.30 -13.60 -21.97
N SER A 4 -15.64 -12.78 -22.83
CA SER A 4 -14.68 -11.93 -23.46
C SER A 4 -14.35 -10.77 -22.58
N GLY A 5 -15.09 -10.49 -21.57
CA GLY A 5 -14.75 -9.40 -20.69
C GLY A 5 -13.98 -9.88 -19.50
N ALA A 6 -13.58 -8.97 -18.64
CA ALA A 6 -12.92 -9.35 -17.41
C ALA A 6 -13.88 -10.15 -16.55
N SER A 7 -13.48 -11.32 -16.13
CA SER A 7 -14.30 -12.12 -15.24
C SER A 7 -13.92 -11.75 -13.82
N PRO A 8 -14.75 -12.10 -12.85
CA PRO A 8 -14.41 -11.83 -11.45
C PRO A 8 -13.08 -12.42 -11.06
N SER A 9 -12.65 -13.51 -11.71
CA SER A 9 -11.36 -14.10 -11.38
C SER A 9 -10.18 -13.27 -11.83
N ASP A 10 -10.42 -12.27 -12.70
CA ASP A 10 -9.34 -11.40 -13.13
C ASP A 10 -9.12 -10.24 -12.20
N LEU A 11 -10.02 -10.00 -11.27
CA LEU A 11 -9.88 -8.91 -10.32
C LEU A 11 -8.83 -9.26 -9.28
N ILE A 12 -7.85 -8.40 -9.14
CA ILE A 12 -6.78 -8.60 -8.17
C ILE A 12 -7.09 -7.76 -6.95
N LEU A 13 -7.13 -8.40 -5.78
CA LEU A 13 -7.39 -7.73 -4.52
C LEU A 13 -6.07 -7.41 -3.85
N LYS A 14 -5.90 -6.15 -3.44
CA LYS A 14 -4.69 -5.70 -2.76
C LYS A 14 -5.07 -5.15 -1.39
N ALA A 15 -4.15 -5.28 -0.46
CA ALA A 15 -4.28 -4.66 0.86
C ALA A 15 -3.15 -3.63 0.99
N CYS A 16 -3.51 -2.40 1.37
CA CYS A 16 -2.57 -1.30 1.44
C CYS A 16 -2.47 -0.81 2.88
N ALA A 17 -1.25 -0.77 3.40
CA ALA A 17 -1.00 -0.37 4.77
C ALA A 17 -0.69 1.12 4.84
N CYS A 18 -1.51 1.85 5.59
CA CYS A 18 -1.30 3.26 5.83
C CYS A 18 -0.89 3.44 7.28
N LEU A 19 0.39 3.23 7.56
CA LEU A 19 0.92 3.30 8.92
C LEU A 19 1.34 4.72 9.24
N VAL A 20 0.78 5.28 10.31
CA VAL A 20 1.11 6.64 10.73
C VAL A 20 1.76 6.59 12.11
N ASP A 21 2.65 7.54 12.36
CA ASP A 21 3.30 7.67 13.66
C ASP A 21 2.52 8.64 14.56
N ALA A 22 3.06 8.90 15.74
CA ALA A 22 2.38 9.76 16.71
C ALA A 22 2.23 11.21 16.23
N ARG A 23 3.02 11.61 15.25
CA ARG A 23 2.93 12.95 14.67
C ARG A 23 2.01 13.00 13.47
N GLY A 24 1.38 11.90 13.11
CA GLY A 24 0.53 11.85 11.93
C GLY A 24 1.29 11.74 10.62
N ARG A 25 2.56 11.38 10.67
CA ARG A 25 3.35 11.17 9.47
C ARG A 25 3.11 9.76 8.95
N LEU A 26 3.13 9.60 7.65
CA LEU A 26 2.77 8.35 6.97
C LEU A 26 4.03 7.63 6.49
N LEU A 27 4.10 6.34 6.74
CA LEU A 27 5.24 5.53 6.29
C LEU A 27 5.16 5.31 4.79
N VAL A 28 6.23 5.68 4.09
CA VAL A 28 6.34 5.48 2.65
C VAL A 28 7.72 4.90 2.36
N PHE A 29 7.89 4.32 1.17
CA PHE A 29 9.18 3.78 0.80
C PHE A 29 9.45 4.01 -0.67
N ARG A 30 10.74 3.99 -1.00
CA ARG A 30 11.18 4.10 -2.38
C ARG A 30 11.50 2.70 -2.89
N HIS A 31 10.88 2.35 -4.01
CA HIS A 31 11.10 1.06 -4.65
C HIS A 31 12.37 1.15 -5.49
N PRO A 32 13.34 0.23 -5.31
CA PRO A 32 14.61 0.36 -6.02
C PRO A 32 14.48 0.14 -7.52
N GLY A 33 13.44 -0.59 -7.96
CA GLY A 33 13.31 -0.91 -9.36
C GLY A 33 12.92 0.27 -10.22
N ASP A 34 11.91 1.05 -9.79
CA ASP A 34 11.43 2.16 -10.59
C ASP A 34 11.65 3.53 -9.94
N GLY A 35 12.16 3.55 -8.73
CA GLY A 35 12.45 4.80 -8.04
C GLY A 35 11.23 5.55 -7.55
N ASN A 36 10.04 4.99 -7.72
CA ASN A 36 8.82 5.65 -7.28
C ASN A 36 8.60 5.47 -5.78
N THR A 37 7.91 6.42 -5.18
CA THR A 37 7.54 6.33 -3.78
C THR A 37 6.18 5.68 -3.66
N GLN A 38 6.07 4.74 -2.73
CA GLN A 38 4.89 3.89 -2.59
C GLN A 38 4.54 3.68 -1.13
N LEU A 39 3.36 3.12 -0.90
CA LEU A 39 2.94 2.62 0.40
C LEU A 39 3.08 1.09 0.42
N PRO A 40 3.33 0.50 1.58
CA PRO A 40 3.36 -0.97 1.64
C PRO A 40 2.02 -1.55 1.20
N LYS A 41 2.07 -2.48 0.25
CA LYS A 41 0.88 -3.01 -0.36
C LYS A 41 1.21 -4.33 -1.03
N GLY A 42 0.25 -5.25 -1.02
CA GLY A 42 0.44 -6.49 -1.73
C GLY A 42 -0.86 -7.21 -1.98
N THR A 43 -0.76 -8.32 -2.70
CA THR A 43 -1.92 -9.09 -3.13
C THR A 43 -2.50 -9.88 -1.97
N ILE A 44 -3.82 -9.83 -1.83
CA ILE A 44 -4.54 -10.66 -0.88
C ILE A 44 -4.62 -12.07 -1.47
N GLU A 45 -4.16 -13.05 -0.71
CA GLU A 45 -4.11 -14.40 -1.22
C GLU A 45 -5.45 -15.11 -1.05
N PRO A 46 -5.70 -16.17 -1.85
CA PRO A 46 -6.96 -16.89 -1.72
C PRO A 46 -7.18 -17.37 -0.30
N GLY A 47 -8.38 -17.13 0.21
CA GLY A 47 -8.73 -17.52 1.58
C GLY A 47 -8.23 -16.58 2.66
N GLU A 48 -7.46 -15.54 2.29
CA GLU A 48 -6.94 -14.61 3.25
C GLU A 48 -7.88 -13.42 3.36
N SER A 49 -8.11 -12.93 4.58
CA SER A 49 -8.90 -11.70 4.71
C SER A 49 -8.04 -10.49 4.42
N PRO A 50 -8.65 -9.36 4.03
CA PRO A 50 -7.86 -8.14 3.84
C PRO A 50 -7.10 -7.73 5.10
N GLU A 51 -7.68 -7.96 6.27
CA GLU A 51 -7.03 -7.60 7.53
C GLU A 51 -5.77 -8.42 7.77
N VAL A 52 -5.83 -9.71 7.50
CA VAL A 52 -4.64 -10.56 7.62
C VAL A 52 -3.61 -10.16 6.59
N ALA A 53 -4.05 -9.89 5.37
CA ALA A 53 -3.14 -9.56 4.28
C ALA A 53 -2.39 -8.26 4.55
N VAL A 54 -3.05 -7.23 5.08
CA VAL A 54 -2.39 -5.94 5.28
C VAL A 54 -1.30 -6.06 6.34
N ARG A 55 -1.52 -6.84 7.38
CA ARG A 55 -0.50 -7.05 8.41
C ARG A 55 0.67 -7.83 7.86
N ARG A 56 0.39 -8.85 7.07
CA ARG A 56 1.43 -9.68 6.46
C ARG A 56 2.27 -8.87 5.48
N GLU A 57 1.62 -8.07 4.64
CA GLU A 57 2.36 -7.28 3.64
C GLU A 57 3.23 -6.22 4.31
N LEU A 58 2.74 -5.57 5.34
CA LEU A 58 3.56 -4.61 6.06
C LEU A 58 4.79 -5.28 6.65
N LEU A 59 4.62 -6.45 7.24
CA LEU A 59 5.74 -7.19 7.82
C LEU A 59 6.73 -7.60 6.74
N GLU A 60 6.26 -8.13 5.63
CA GLU A 60 7.14 -8.61 4.57
C GLU A 60 7.94 -7.48 3.93
N GLU A 61 7.34 -6.32 3.75
CA GLU A 61 8.00 -5.23 3.06
C GLU A 61 8.81 -4.33 3.99
N SER A 62 8.36 -4.13 5.21
CA SER A 62 9.01 -3.19 6.12
C SER A 62 9.64 -3.82 7.35
N GLY A 63 9.32 -5.06 7.65
CA GLY A 63 9.78 -5.70 8.87
C GLY A 63 8.99 -5.31 10.10
N ILE A 64 7.94 -4.50 9.95
CA ILE A 64 7.16 -4.04 11.09
C ILE A 64 6.03 -5.01 11.36
N ASP A 65 6.01 -5.58 12.56
CA ASP A 65 4.96 -6.50 12.99
C ASP A 65 3.90 -5.69 13.73
N PHE A 66 2.89 -5.26 13.00
CA PHE A 66 1.84 -4.41 13.56
C PHE A 66 0.74 -5.28 14.15
N THR A 67 0.50 -5.11 15.44
CA THR A 67 -0.53 -5.87 16.14
C THR A 67 -1.67 -5.02 16.66
N GLY A 68 -1.63 -3.71 16.39
CA GLY A 68 -2.68 -2.81 16.84
C GLY A 68 -3.95 -2.90 16.03
N ALA A 69 -4.89 -2.03 16.33
CA ALA A 69 -6.18 -2.02 15.66
C ALA A 69 -6.06 -1.49 14.24
N LEU A 70 -6.89 -2.02 13.35
CA LEU A 70 -6.98 -1.56 11.97
C LEU A 70 -8.22 -0.70 11.81
N GLN A 71 -8.06 0.45 11.15
CA GLN A 71 -9.20 1.30 10.82
C GLN A 71 -9.39 1.25 9.30
N PRO A 72 -10.47 0.65 8.81
CA PRO A 72 -10.68 0.60 7.37
C PRO A 72 -10.90 1.99 6.80
N LEU A 73 -10.27 2.28 5.68
CA LEU A 73 -10.47 3.52 4.95
C LEU A 73 -11.26 3.30 3.67
N GLY A 74 -11.89 2.13 3.54
CA GLY A 74 -12.66 1.79 2.35
C GLY A 74 -11.81 1.17 1.28
N THR A 75 -12.32 1.17 0.08
CA THR A 75 -11.65 0.55 -1.05
C THR A 75 -11.41 1.58 -2.14
N LEU A 76 -10.47 1.26 -3.01
CA LEU A 76 -10.11 2.09 -4.14
C LEU A 76 -10.01 1.19 -5.37
N ASP A 77 -10.83 1.49 -6.38
CA ASP A 77 -10.76 0.77 -7.64
C ASP A 77 -9.62 1.31 -8.47
N ARG A 78 -8.83 0.41 -9.04
CA ARG A 78 -7.79 0.81 -9.95
C ARG A 78 -7.82 -0.10 -11.16
N GLU A 79 -7.98 0.50 -12.32
CA GLU A 79 -7.90 -0.24 -13.56
C GLU A 79 -6.54 -0.05 -14.18
N CYS A 80 -6.00 -1.10 -14.73
CA CYS A 80 -4.75 -1.01 -15.46
C CYS A 80 -5.04 -0.37 -16.80
N GLU A 81 -4.38 0.76 -17.08
CA GLU A 81 -4.60 1.44 -18.33
C GLU A 81 -3.88 0.75 -19.44
N ALA A 82 -4.55 0.62 -20.57
CA ALA A 82 -3.94 0.08 -21.76
C ALA A 82 -2.85 1.01 -22.23
N GLY A 83 -1.74 0.43 -22.67
CA GLY A 83 -0.70 1.24 -23.27
C GLY A 83 0.28 1.83 -22.30
N VAL A 84 0.13 1.56 -21.03
CA VAL A 84 1.16 1.94 -20.07
C VAL A 84 2.37 1.07 -20.32
N GLU A 85 3.52 1.70 -20.49
CA GLU A 85 4.71 0.96 -20.83
C GLU A 85 5.05 -0.05 -19.75
N GLY A 86 5.37 -1.26 -20.13
CA GLY A 86 5.70 -2.32 -19.18
C GLY A 86 4.50 -3.01 -18.59
N ASN A 87 3.30 -2.52 -18.84
CA ASN A 87 2.11 -3.13 -18.29
C ASN A 87 1.47 -4.01 -19.34
N THR A 88 1.78 -5.30 -19.29
CA THR A 88 1.22 -6.25 -20.22
C THR A 88 -0.04 -6.90 -19.72
N HIS A 89 -0.41 -6.62 -18.46
CA HIS A 89 -1.60 -7.21 -17.88
C HIS A 89 -2.61 -6.11 -17.59
N ARG A 90 -3.85 -6.40 -17.90
CA ARG A 90 -4.91 -5.41 -17.71
C ARG A 90 -5.89 -5.87 -16.68
N HIS A 91 -5.39 -6.40 -15.59
CA HIS A 91 -6.26 -6.86 -14.53
C HIS A 91 -6.65 -5.68 -13.67
N PRO A 92 -7.94 -5.44 -13.50
CA PRO A 92 -8.35 -4.40 -12.56
C PRO A 92 -7.95 -4.80 -11.16
N GLN A 93 -7.75 -3.80 -10.32
CA GLN A 93 -7.37 -4.04 -8.93
C GLN A 93 -8.36 -3.34 -8.02
N LEU A 94 -8.62 -3.95 -6.90
CA LEU A 94 -9.38 -3.35 -5.83
C LEU A 94 -8.46 -3.30 -4.61
N TRP A 95 -8.19 -2.10 -4.13
CA TRP A 95 -7.32 -1.91 -2.98
C TRP A 95 -8.17 -1.75 -1.74
N HIS A 96 -7.88 -2.56 -0.72
CA HIS A 96 -8.45 -2.40 0.61
C HIS A 96 -7.47 -1.58 1.42
N LEU A 97 -7.91 -0.44 1.94
CA LEU A 97 -7.04 0.53 2.59
C LEU A 97 -7.27 0.49 4.10
N PHE A 98 -6.17 0.48 4.86
CA PHE A 98 -6.26 0.43 6.32
C PHE A 98 -5.35 1.45 6.94
N LEU A 99 -5.90 2.25 7.86
CA LEU A 99 -5.12 3.14 8.68
C LEU A 99 -4.64 2.38 9.91
N MET A 100 -3.34 2.46 10.16
CA MET A 100 -2.68 1.76 11.25
C MET A 100 -1.89 2.80 12.03
N ARG A 101 -2.07 2.85 13.34
CA ARG A 101 -1.39 3.85 14.17
C ARG A 101 -0.29 3.17 14.94
N ALA A 102 0.96 3.57 14.70
CA ALA A 102 2.10 2.96 15.38
C ALA A 102 2.01 3.26 16.88
N GLU A 103 2.24 2.22 17.68
CA GLU A 103 2.10 2.34 19.12
C GLU A 103 3.43 2.59 19.80
N ALA A 104 4.52 2.53 19.06
CA ALA A 104 5.85 2.77 19.59
C ALA A 104 6.64 3.57 18.57
N PRO A 105 7.67 4.30 19.01
CA PRO A 105 8.50 5.05 18.07
C PRO A 105 9.19 4.11 17.10
N LEU A 106 9.35 4.57 15.86
CA LEU A 106 10.04 3.85 14.81
C LEU A 106 11.16 4.74 14.28
N PRO A 107 12.18 4.15 13.64
CA PRO A 107 13.29 4.96 13.11
C PRO A 107 12.80 5.98 12.10
N GLU A 108 13.53 7.10 12.00
CA GLU A 108 13.19 8.15 11.04
C GLU A 108 13.39 7.67 9.61
N THR A 109 14.42 6.88 9.38
CA THR A 109 14.65 6.24 8.09
C THR A 109 15.19 4.84 8.36
N PHE A 110 14.86 3.92 7.48
CA PHE A 110 15.42 2.57 7.60
C PHE A 110 15.25 1.86 6.26
N GLU A 111 15.99 0.77 6.12
CA GLU A 111 15.89 -0.08 4.94
C GLU A 111 15.46 -1.46 5.37
N HIS A 112 14.76 -2.15 4.50
CA HIS A 112 14.34 -3.52 4.77
C HIS A 112 14.34 -4.30 3.47
N MET A 113 14.88 -5.52 3.54
CA MET A 113 14.87 -6.42 2.39
C MET A 113 13.52 -7.11 2.35
N ALA A 114 12.78 -6.91 1.25
CA ALA A 114 11.44 -7.47 1.12
C ALA A 114 11.47 -8.98 1.06
N THR A 115 10.45 -9.61 1.63
CA THR A 115 10.29 -11.05 1.60
C THR A 115 8.88 -11.39 1.18
N GLY A 116 8.64 -12.65 0.89
CA GLY A 116 7.28 -13.16 0.71
C GLY A 116 6.75 -13.13 -0.70
N SER A 117 7.22 -12.21 -1.54
CA SER A 117 6.75 -12.11 -2.92
C SER A 117 7.91 -12.45 -3.86
N PRO A 118 7.72 -13.37 -4.80
CA PRO A 118 8.83 -13.69 -5.70
C PRO A 118 9.34 -12.48 -6.49
N GLU A 119 8.46 -11.55 -6.82
CA GLU A 119 8.88 -10.38 -7.58
C GLU A 119 9.69 -9.42 -6.77
N GLU A 120 9.48 -9.39 -5.45
CA GLU A 120 10.11 -8.41 -4.60
C GLU A 120 11.17 -8.99 -3.68
N GLU A 121 11.22 -10.31 -3.57
CA GLU A 121 12.14 -10.93 -2.65
C GLU A 121 13.57 -10.55 -2.96
N GLY A 122 14.27 -10.05 -1.95
CA GLY A 122 15.65 -9.62 -2.11
C GLY A 122 15.81 -8.17 -2.46
N LEU A 123 14.73 -7.46 -2.81
CA LEU A 123 14.83 -6.02 -3.06
C LEU A 123 14.88 -5.28 -1.72
N VAL A 124 15.69 -4.23 -1.67
CA VAL A 124 15.82 -3.42 -0.47
C VAL A 124 14.99 -2.16 -0.66
N PHE A 125 14.00 -1.98 0.20
CA PHE A 125 13.13 -0.81 0.19
C PHE A 125 13.65 0.20 1.20
N SER A 126 13.68 1.49 0.81
CA SER A 126 14.16 2.56 1.67
C SER A 126 12.96 3.32 2.21
N PHE A 127 12.76 3.27 3.52
CA PHE A 127 11.59 3.83 4.18
C PHE A 127 11.87 5.19 4.79
N ARG A 128 10.86 6.04 4.75
CA ARG A 128 10.86 7.34 5.41
C ARG A 128 9.44 7.73 5.76
N TRP A 129 9.29 8.88 6.38
CA TRP A 129 7.98 9.36 6.81
C TRP A 129 7.58 10.57 5.98
N LEU A 130 6.34 10.56 5.51
CA LEU A 130 5.75 11.65 4.75
C LEU A 130 4.98 12.55 5.72
N ASN A 131 5.31 13.84 5.70
CA ASN A 131 4.61 14.80 6.57
C ASN A 131 3.23 15.10 6.02
N ALA A 132 2.36 15.61 6.90
CA ALA A 132 0.97 15.84 6.55
C ALA A 132 0.78 16.85 5.43
N ASP A 133 1.76 17.75 5.23
CA ASP A 133 1.66 18.79 4.22
C ASP A 133 2.68 18.64 3.09
N ASP A 134 3.38 17.52 3.03
CA ASP A 134 4.33 17.29 1.95
C ASP A 134 3.58 17.17 0.62
N ALA A 135 4.25 17.61 -0.46
CA ALA A 135 3.72 17.46 -1.80
C ALA A 135 3.66 16.00 -2.20
N LEU A 136 2.71 15.66 -3.06
CA LEU A 136 2.49 14.28 -3.47
C LEU A 136 2.88 14.03 -4.92
N ASP A 137 3.76 14.88 -5.47
CA ASP A 137 4.13 14.79 -6.89
C ASP A 137 4.85 13.50 -7.24
N ASP A 138 5.54 12.91 -6.26
CA ASP A 138 6.28 11.67 -6.50
C ASP A 138 5.41 10.43 -6.52
N PHE A 139 4.12 10.57 -6.23
CA PHE A 139 3.25 9.42 -6.10
C PHE A 139 2.35 9.26 -7.31
N ALA A 140 2.18 8.02 -7.77
CA ALA A 140 1.19 7.72 -8.79
C ALA A 140 -0.21 8.01 -8.24
N LEU A 141 -1.16 8.24 -9.13
CA LEU A 141 -2.49 8.70 -8.74
C LEU A 141 -3.16 7.82 -7.69
N PRO A 142 -3.16 6.48 -7.80
CA PRO A 142 -3.82 5.67 -6.76
C PRO A 142 -3.22 5.87 -5.37
N TYR A 143 -1.90 6.07 -5.29
CA TYR A 143 -1.27 6.34 -4.00
C TYR A 143 -1.64 7.73 -3.51
N ARG A 144 -1.70 8.72 -4.41
CA ARG A 144 -2.13 10.06 -4.00
C ARG A 144 -3.54 10.04 -3.45
N GLN A 145 -4.44 9.31 -4.10
CA GLN A 145 -5.82 9.20 -3.63
C GLN A 145 -5.88 8.53 -2.25
N THR A 146 -5.05 7.51 -2.05
CA THR A 146 -4.98 6.82 -0.76
C THR A 146 -4.47 7.76 0.32
N ILE A 147 -3.39 8.51 0.01
CA ILE A 147 -2.81 9.44 0.98
C ILE A 147 -3.80 10.52 1.36
N GLU A 148 -4.58 11.00 0.40
CA GLU A 148 -5.59 12.00 0.70
C GLU A 148 -6.67 11.47 1.63
N ARG A 149 -7.03 10.20 1.49
CA ARG A 149 -7.96 9.57 2.44
C ARG A 149 -7.37 9.49 3.84
N VAL A 150 -6.09 9.17 3.93
CA VAL A 150 -5.39 9.14 5.21
C VAL A 150 -5.45 10.52 5.85
N ARG A 151 -5.10 11.54 5.07
CA ARG A 151 -5.10 12.91 5.58
C ARG A 151 -6.47 13.34 6.05
N ALA A 152 -7.51 12.96 5.31
CA ALA A 152 -8.87 13.26 5.72
C ALA A 152 -9.23 12.56 7.02
N ALA A 153 -8.82 11.31 7.18
CA ALA A 153 -9.12 10.54 8.39
C ALA A 153 -8.39 11.08 9.61
N LEU A 154 -7.24 11.73 9.41
CA LEU A 154 -6.46 12.26 10.51
C LEU A 154 -6.86 13.68 10.92
N ARG A 155 -7.70 14.34 10.13
CA ARG A 155 -8.13 15.70 10.48
C ARG A 155 -9.00 15.65 11.72
N PRO A 156 -8.82 16.62 12.62
CA PRO A 156 -9.69 16.67 13.78
C PRO A 156 -11.13 16.92 13.36
N VAL A 157 -12.06 16.30 14.07
CA VAL A 157 -13.47 16.54 13.85
C VAL A 157 -13.80 17.88 14.52
N ALA A 158 -14.33 18.79 13.73
CA ALA A 158 -14.65 20.12 14.26
C ALA A 158 -15.95 20.09 15.07
#